data_270d39bddf522d310bf99088a5724d73
#
_entry.id   270d39bddf522d310bf99088a5724d73
#
_cell.length_a   1.000
_cell.length_b   1.000
_cell.length_c   1.000
_cell.angle_alpha   90.00
_cell.angle_beta   90.00
_cell.angle_gamma   90.00
#
_symmetry.space_group_name_H-M   'P 1'
#
loop_
_entity.id
_entity.type
_entity.pdbx_description
1 polymer ?
#
loop_
_entity_poly.entity_id
_entity_poly.type
_entity_poly.pdbx_seq_one_letter_code
_entity_poly.pdbx_strand_id
1 'polypeptide(L)'
;DHIFMEELNNKGLYDKVDQAFAIFLPVKSVGVTGDERRYDFVIALRAVETVDFMTARWARLPYEFLDHVSNRIMNEISRVSRVVYDISGKPPATIEWE
;
A
#
# COMPACT_ATOMS: atom_id res chain seq x y z
N ASP A 1 -1.91 3.90 7.10
CA ASP A 1 -2.98 2.92 7.25
C ASP A 1 -4.37 3.56 7.19
N HIS A 2 -4.53 4.63 7.94
CA HIS A 2 -5.79 5.38 7.96
C HIS A 2 -6.20 5.88 6.56
N ILE A 3 -5.28 6.42 5.80
CA ILE A 3 -5.55 6.92 4.45
C ILE A 3 -6.03 5.80 3.54
N PHE A 4 -5.34 4.67 3.58
CA PHE A 4 -5.68 3.53 2.74
C PHE A 4 -7.08 3.01 3.05
N MET A 5 -7.39 2.82 4.33
CA MET A 5 -8.70 2.35 4.76
C MET A 5 -9.80 3.34 4.42
N GLU A 6 -9.54 4.64 4.62
CA GLU A 6 -10.50 5.68 4.29
C GLU A 6 -10.84 5.68 2.82
N GLU A 7 -9.84 5.58 1.95
CA GLU A 7 -10.08 5.57 0.50
C GLU A 7 -10.77 4.30 0.04
N LEU A 8 -10.45 3.16 0.64
CA LEU A 8 -11.17 1.92 0.33
C LEU A 8 -12.66 2.06 0.62
N ASN A 9 -13.00 2.69 1.75
CA ASN A 9 -14.39 2.94 2.10
C ASN A 9 -15.03 3.96 1.16
N ASN A 10 -14.34 5.04 0.85
CA ASN A 10 -14.87 6.11 0.00
C ASN A 10 -15.18 5.64 -1.41
N LYS A 11 -14.42 4.70 -1.93
CA LYS A 11 -14.60 4.19 -3.28
C LYS A 11 -15.43 2.91 -3.34
N GLY A 12 -15.96 2.46 -2.21
CA GLY A 12 -16.76 1.25 -2.16
C GLY A 12 -15.97 -0.02 -2.43
N LEU A 13 -14.67 -0.01 -2.16
CA LEU A 13 -13.79 -1.15 -2.42
C LEU A 13 -13.52 -1.98 -1.18
N TYR A 14 -13.95 -1.52 -0.02
CA TYR A 14 -13.65 -2.19 1.25
C TYR A 14 -14.14 -3.64 1.25
N ASP A 15 -15.32 -3.87 0.67
CA ASP A 15 -15.90 -5.21 0.65
C ASP A 15 -15.22 -6.16 -0.33
N LYS A 16 -14.35 -5.64 -1.17
CA LYS A 16 -13.63 -6.44 -2.16
C LYS A 16 -12.32 -7.01 -1.65
N VAL A 17 -11.94 -6.66 -0.43
CA VAL A 17 -10.69 -7.14 0.16
C VAL A 17 -11.01 -7.74 1.52
N ASP A 18 -10.28 -8.78 1.88
CA ASP A 18 -10.45 -9.43 3.18
C ASP A 18 -9.54 -8.81 4.22
N GLN A 19 -8.36 -8.38 3.82
CA GLN A 19 -7.43 -7.66 4.68
C GLN A 19 -6.72 -6.60 3.87
N ALA A 20 -6.49 -5.45 4.49
CA ALA A 20 -5.77 -4.34 3.87
C ALA A 20 -5.03 -3.56 4.96
N PHE A 21 -3.78 -3.23 4.69
CA PHE A 21 -2.98 -2.47 5.65
C PHE A 21 -1.79 -1.82 4.95
N ALA A 22 -1.17 -0.90 5.65
CA ALA A 22 0.03 -0.22 5.18
C ALA A 22 1.19 -0.59 6.10
N ILE A 23 2.36 -0.78 5.51
CA ILE A 23 3.58 -1.13 6.24
C ILE A 23 4.58 0.01 6.04
N PHE A 24 5.09 0.52 7.14
CA PHE A 24 6.18 1.49 7.11
C PHE A 24 7.49 0.72 7.05
N LEU A 25 8.21 0.85 5.94
CA LEU A 25 9.45 0.10 5.74
C LEU A 25 10.62 0.89 6.34
N PRO A 26 11.47 0.25 7.15
CA PRO A 26 12.61 0.91 7.76
C PRO A 26 13.79 1.03 6.79
N VAL A 27 13.51 1.42 5.56
CA VAL A 27 14.51 1.64 4.52
C VAL A 27 14.24 3.00 3.92
N LYS A 28 15.26 3.60 3.36
CA LYS A 28 15.16 4.92 2.75
C LYS A 28 15.27 4.81 1.25
N SER A 29 14.49 5.61 0.56
CA SER A 29 14.48 5.69 -0.89
C SER A 29 14.74 7.12 -1.31
N VAL A 30 15.34 7.28 -2.47
CA VAL A 30 15.61 8.61 -3.01
C VAL A 30 14.30 9.25 -3.45
N GLY A 31 14.07 10.48 -3.01
CA GLY A 31 12.99 11.32 -3.47
C GLY A 31 13.55 12.64 -3.98
N VAL A 32 12.74 13.37 -4.72
CA VAL A 32 13.12 14.69 -5.23
C VAL A 32 12.07 15.69 -4.81
N THR A 33 12.49 16.79 -4.20
CA THR A 33 11.64 17.88 -3.83
C THR A 33 12.27 19.17 -4.36
N GLY A 34 11.62 19.79 -5.35
CA GLY A 34 12.21 20.93 -6.04
C GLY A 34 13.50 20.49 -6.72
N ASP A 35 14.61 21.14 -6.37
CA ASP A 35 15.92 20.82 -6.94
C ASP A 35 16.76 19.93 -6.05
N GLU A 36 16.19 19.44 -4.92
CA GLU A 36 16.95 18.68 -3.95
C GLU A 36 16.57 17.21 -3.97
N ARG A 37 17.58 16.36 -3.80
CA ARG A 37 17.38 14.93 -3.60
C ARG A 37 17.32 14.67 -2.10
N ARG A 38 16.35 13.85 -1.69
CA ARG A 38 16.16 13.50 -0.30
C ARG A 38 16.06 12.00 -0.16
N TYR A 39 16.44 11.50 1.00
CA TYR A 39 16.29 10.09 1.35
C TYR A 39 15.16 9.98 2.35
N ASP A 40 14.03 9.52 1.88
CA ASP A 40 12.82 9.41 2.68
C ASP A 40 12.34 7.95 2.70
N PHE A 41 11.38 7.68 3.55
CA PHE A 41 10.93 6.33 3.81
C PHE A 41 9.97 5.83 2.73
N VAL A 42 9.74 4.52 2.77
CA VAL A 42 8.86 3.84 1.83
C VAL A 42 7.69 3.26 2.63
N ILE A 43 6.48 3.39 2.07
CA ILE A 43 5.31 2.72 2.61
C ILE A 43 4.88 1.66 1.60
N ALA A 44 4.65 0.44 2.08
CA ALA A 44 4.11 -0.63 1.26
C ALA A 44 2.63 -0.80 1.62
N LEU A 45 1.80 -0.91 0.60
CA LEU A 45 0.38 -1.22 0.77
C LEU A 45 0.17 -2.70 0.48
N ARG A 46 -0.67 -3.33 1.28
CA ARG A 46 -1.01 -4.73 1.12
C ARG A 46 -2.52 -4.88 1.21
N ALA A 47 -3.14 -5.46 0.21
CA ALA A 47 -4.54 -5.81 0.24
C ALA A 47 -4.70 -7.16 -0.41
N VAL A 48 -5.42 -8.07 0.24
CA VAL A 48 -5.57 -9.44 -0.23
C VAL A 48 -7.02 -9.88 -0.21
N GLU A 49 -7.32 -10.84 -1.09
CA GLU A 49 -8.58 -11.57 -1.11
C GLU A 49 -8.26 -13.01 -0.70
N THR A 50 -8.99 -13.53 0.27
CA THR A 50 -8.80 -14.90 0.73
C THR A 50 -9.48 -15.84 -0.24
N VAL A 51 -8.73 -16.83 -0.75
CA VAL A 51 -9.28 -17.87 -1.63
C VAL A 51 -9.82 -19.01 -0.77
N ASP A 52 -8.99 -19.45 0.18
CA ASP A 52 -9.41 -20.38 1.24
C ASP A 52 -8.50 -20.08 2.45
N PHE A 53 -8.63 -20.88 3.54
CA PHE A 53 -7.90 -20.50 4.75
C PHE A 53 -6.39 -20.66 4.63
N MET A 54 -5.89 -21.33 3.59
CA MET A 54 -4.45 -21.50 3.36
C MET A 54 -3.91 -20.60 2.26
N THR A 55 -4.77 -20.06 1.41
CA THR A 55 -4.34 -19.31 0.23
C THR A 55 -5.01 -17.97 0.16
N ALA A 56 -4.25 -16.99 -0.30
CA ALA A 56 -4.74 -15.64 -0.54
C ALA A 56 -4.05 -15.07 -1.76
N ARG A 57 -4.73 -14.18 -2.45
CA ARG A 57 -4.15 -13.49 -3.60
C ARG A 57 -4.23 -12.00 -3.37
N TRP A 58 -3.31 -11.25 -4.00
CA TRP A 58 -3.34 -9.81 -3.87
C TRP A 58 -4.59 -9.25 -4.56
N ALA A 59 -5.18 -8.23 -3.97
CA ALA A 59 -6.39 -7.61 -4.51
C ALA A 59 -6.04 -6.71 -5.69
N ARG A 60 -6.72 -6.92 -6.82
CA ARG A 60 -6.49 -6.14 -8.03
C ARG A 60 -7.34 -4.89 -7.99
N LEU A 61 -6.88 -3.93 -7.21
CA LEU A 61 -7.54 -2.64 -7.09
C LEU A 61 -7.32 -1.81 -8.35
N PRO A 62 -8.26 -0.92 -8.69
CA PRO A 62 -8.08 -0.09 -9.89
C PRO A 62 -6.80 0.73 -9.82
N TYR A 63 -6.14 0.90 -10.96
CA TYR A 63 -4.90 1.66 -11.03
C TYR A 63 -5.10 3.11 -10.58
N GLU A 64 -6.22 3.72 -10.96
CA GLU A 64 -6.53 5.10 -10.55
C GLU A 64 -6.67 5.20 -9.05
N PHE A 65 -7.21 4.17 -8.42
CA PHE A 65 -7.33 4.12 -6.97
C PHE A 65 -5.94 4.07 -6.31
N LEU A 66 -5.08 3.19 -6.79
CA LEU A 66 -3.73 3.06 -6.26
C LEU A 66 -2.94 4.35 -6.43
N ASP A 67 -3.08 4.98 -7.60
CA ASP A 67 -2.42 6.26 -7.87
C ASP A 67 -2.91 7.34 -6.91
N HIS A 68 -4.21 7.42 -6.70
CA HIS A 68 -4.80 8.41 -5.80
C HIS A 68 -4.33 8.21 -4.36
N VAL A 69 -4.33 6.97 -3.87
CA VAL A 69 -3.87 6.67 -2.51
C VAL A 69 -2.41 7.01 -2.35
N SER A 70 -1.59 6.64 -3.33
CA SER A 70 -0.16 6.93 -3.31
C SER A 70 0.08 8.43 -3.21
N ASN A 71 -0.60 9.22 -4.03
CA ASN A 71 -0.46 10.67 -4.02
C ASN A 71 -0.90 11.26 -2.68
N ARG A 72 -1.98 10.76 -2.12
CA ARG A 72 -2.48 11.22 -0.83
C ARG A 72 -1.48 10.94 0.28
N ILE A 73 -0.93 9.73 0.29
CA ILE A 73 0.06 9.34 1.32
C ILE A 73 1.28 10.25 1.23
N MET A 74 1.80 10.44 0.03
CA MET A 74 3.02 11.25 -0.14
C MET A 74 2.80 12.72 0.15
N ASN A 75 1.57 13.22 -0.04
CA ASN A 75 1.26 14.61 0.25
C ASN A 75 0.92 14.86 1.73
N GLU A 76 0.32 13.89 2.39
CA GLU A 76 -0.16 14.08 3.77
C GLU A 76 0.79 13.58 4.83
N ILE A 77 1.67 12.64 4.49
CA ILE A 77 2.63 12.09 5.44
C ILE A 77 4.02 12.57 5.07
N SER A 78 4.63 13.34 5.98
CA SER A 78 5.98 13.86 5.73
C SER A 78 7.00 12.71 5.75
N ARG A 79 8.08 12.88 5.00
CA ARG A 79 9.20 11.95 4.95
C ARG A 79 8.88 10.63 4.26
N VAL A 80 7.83 10.59 3.42
CA VAL A 80 7.53 9.44 2.56
C VAL A 80 7.74 9.87 1.12
N SER A 81 8.62 9.17 0.42
CA SER A 81 8.94 9.51 -0.98
C SER A 81 8.54 8.41 -1.95
N ARG A 82 8.05 7.29 -1.44
CA ARG A 82 7.70 6.17 -2.31
C ARG A 82 6.62 5.32 -1.67
N VAL A 83 5.65 4.94 -2.50
CA VAL A 83 4.61 3.99 -2.10
C VAL A 83 4.69 2.81 -3.07
N VAL A 84 4.68 1.60 -2.53
CA VAL A 84 4.68 0.38 -3.32
C VAL A 84 3.47 -0.46 -2.96
N TYR A 85 3.04 -1.32 -3.86
CA TYR A 85 1.92 -2.22 -3.63
C TYR A 85 2.43 -3.66 -3.70
N ASP A 86 2.19 -4.43 -2.64
CA ASP A 86 2.66 -5.80 -2.56
C ASP A 86 1.73 -6.71 -3.38
N ILE A 87 2.25 -7.29 -4.43
CA ILE A 87 1.51 -8.16 -5.35
C ILE A 87 1.86 -9.63 -5.16
N SER A 88 2.25 -10.01 -3.96
CA SER A 88 2.62 -11.39 -3.65
C SER A 88 1.42 -12.19 -3.19
N GLY A 89 1.29 -13.41 -3.71
CA GLY A 89 0.24 -14.31 -3.28
C GLY A 89 0.71 -15.24 -2.17
N LYS A 90 -0.22 -15.78 -1.42
CA LYS A 90 0.05 -16.78 -0.39
C LYS A 90 -0.45 -18.13 -0.89
N PRO A 91 0.39 -19.19 -0.98
CA PRO A 91 1.82 -19.17 -0.78
C PRO A 91 2.58 -18.57 -1.97
N PRO A 92 3.89 -18.24 -1.90
CA PRO A 92 4.77 -18.48 -0.76
C PRO A 92 4.83 -17.35 0.25
N ALA A 93 4.32 -16.16 -0.09
CA ALA A 93 4.34 -15.05 0.85
C ALA A 93 3.23 -15.24 1.88
N THR A 94 3.43 -14.65 3.05
CA THR A 94 2.36 -14.56 4.04
C THR A 94 1.55 -13.28 3.79
N ILE A 95 0.39 -13.18 4.41
CA ILE A 95 -0.40 -11.95 4.33
C ILE A 95 0.33 -10.85 5.08
N GLU A 96 0.69 -11.14 6.31
CA GLU A 96 1.47 -10.21 7.14
C GLU A 96 2.94 -10.17 6.69
N TRP A 97 3.61 -9.08 7.01
CA TRP A 97 5.02 -8.90 6.68
C TRP A 97 5.96 -9.42 7.78
N GLU A 98 5.42 -9.80 8.91
CA GLU A 98 6.19 -10.37 10.00
C GLU A 98 5.53 -11.61 10.55
#